data_d2ae47896aa02852f4429788a3a62566
#
_entry.id   d2ae47896aa02852f4429788a3a62566
#
_cell.length_a   1.000
_cell.length_b   1.000
_cell.length_c   1.000
_cell.angle_alpha   90.00
_cell.angle_beta   90.00
_cell.angle_gamma   90.00
#
_symmetry.space_group_name_H-M   'P 1'
#
loop_
_entity.id
_entity.type
_entity.pdbx_description
1 polymer ?
#
loop_
_entity_poly.entity_id
_entity_poly.type
_entity_poly.pdbx_seq_one_letter_code
_entity_poly.pdbx_strand_id
1 'polypeptide(L)'
;MTDTPASGGHPWLHRLGLYVRLVRLHKPIGILLLVWPTLWALFVASHGWPPAYPLFAFCLGTVLMRSAGCAINDFADRDFDGEVARTVDRPLARKAIAPWEAVAVFVVLSLLALPLVFPFGPLVWGLAVVAAVLAGSYPFFK
;
A
#
# COMPACT_ATOMS: atom_id res chain seq x y z
N MET A 1 15.68 -13.63 -39.79
CA MET A 1 15.92 -12.43 -38.98
C MET A 1 15.58 -12.76 -37.55
N THR A 2 16.62 -13.03 -36.79
CA THR A 2 16.53 -13.46 -35.38
C THR A 2 16.47 -12.22 -34.52
N ASP A 3 15.29 -11.92 -33.96
CA ASP A 3 15.15 -10.87 -32.97
C ASP A 3 15.84 -11.30 -31.68
N THR A 4 17.01 -10.77 -31.45
CA THR A 4 17.76 -10.87 -30.20
C THR A 4 17.02 -10.05 -29.15
N PRO A 5 16.61 -10.58 -28.00
CA PRO A 5 16.07 -9.76 -26.93
C PRO A 5 17.22 -8.98 -26.31
N ALA A 6 17.35 -7.73 -26.71
CA ALA A 6 18.20 -6.76 -26.04
C ALA A 6 17.56 -6.37 -24.70
N SER A 7 18.19 -6.73 -23.59
CA SER A 7 18.44 -5.92 -22.42
C SER A 7 18.82 -6.80 -21.22
N GLY A 8 20.07 -6.75 -20.86
CA GLY A 8 20.61 -7.31 -19.62
C GLY A 8 20.13 -6.57 -18.36
N GLY A 9 18.83 -6.47 -18.18
CA GLY A 9 18.23 -6.03 -16.94
C GLY A 9 18.23 -7.19 -15.94
N HIS A 10 18.84 -6.99 -14.79
CA HIS A 10 18.84 -8.01 -13.73
C HIS A 10 17.39 -8.44 -13.41
N PRO A 11 17.07 -9.74 -13.37
CA PRO A 11 15.72 -10.25 -13.16
C PRO A 11 15.06 -9.72 -11.88
N TRP A 12 15.85 -9.40 -10.85
CA TRP A 12 15.35 -8.83 -9.61
C TRP A 12 14.86 -7.38 -9.76
N LEU A 13 15.47 -6.56 -10.65
CA LEU A 13 15.00 -5.20 -10.95
C LEU A 13 13.62 -5.21 -11.62
N HIS A 14 13.40 -6.16 -12.52
CA HIS A 14 12.10 -6.36 -13.14
C HIS A 14 11.04 -6.71 -12.08
N ARG A 15 11.34 -7.67 -11.18
CA ARG A 15 10.43 -8.04 -10.10
C ARG A 15 10.17 -6.89 -9.13
N LEU A 16 11.19 -6.13 -8.77
CA LEU A 16 11.03 -4.94 -7.93
C LEU A 16 10.07 -3.92 -8.59
N GLY A 17 10.21 -3.72 -9.91
CA GLY A 17 9.29 -2.87 -10.67
C GLY A 17 7.83 -3.34 -10.61
N LEU A 18 7.59 -4.66 -10.59
CA LEU A 18 6.24 -5.22 -10.43
C LEU A 18 5.66 -4.91 -9.03
N TYR A 19 6.47 -5.03 -7.97
CA TYR A 19 6.02 -4.69 -6.61
C TYR A 19 5.76 -3.19 -6.44
N VAL A 20 6.61 -2.32 -7.01
CA VAL A 20 6.38 -0.85 -7.03
C VAL A 20 5.06 -0.51 -7.72
N ARG A 21 4.71 -1.22 -8.79
CA ARG A 21 3.42 -1.07 -9.49
C ARG A 21 2.26 -1.60 -8.67
N LEU A 22 2.40 -2.76 -8.00
CA LEU A 22 1.39 -3.35 -7.14
C LEU A 22 0.99 -2.40 -6.02
N VAL A 23 1.96 -1.84 -5.30
CA VAL A 23 1.72 -0.89 -4.20
C VAL A 23 1.46 0.55 -4.69
N ARG A 24 1.50 0.78 -6.00
CA ARG A 24 1.22 2.07 -6.66
C ARG A 24 2.11 3.23 -6.22
N LEU A 25 3.35 2.98 -5.82
CA LEU A 25 4.31 4.03 -5.48
C LEU A 25 4.62 4.95 -6.66
N HIS A 26 4.49 4.47 -7.90
CA HIS A 26 4.64 5.27 -9.12
C HIS A 26 3.50 6.29 -9.33
N LYS A 27 2.42 6.23 -8.50
CA LYS A 27 1.28 7.17 -8.55
C LYS A 27 1.08 7.80 -7.16
N PRO A 28 1.90 8.79 -6.78
CA PRO A 28 1.92 9.34 -5.41
C PRO A 28 0.64 10.08 -5.02
N ILE A 29 -0.20 10.46 -5.98
CA ILE A 29 -1.44 11.20 -5.71
C ILE A 29 -2.33 10.52 -4.67
N GLY A 30 -2.42 9.18 -4.70
CA GLY A 30 -3.22 8.43 -3.72
C GLY A 30 -2.65 8.48 -2.30
N ILE A 31 -1.32 8.60 -2.16
CA ILE A 31 -0.65 8.80 -0.87
C ILE A 31 -0.94 10.23 -0.38
N LEU A 32 -0.76 11.23 -1.23
CA LEU A 32 -0.97 12.64 -0.89
C LEU A 32 -2.40 12.91 -0.44
N LEU A 33 -3.40 12.29 -1.08
CA LEU A 33 -4.81 12.42 -0.70
C LEU A 33 -5.10 11.92 0.73
N LEU A 34 -4.33 10.97 1.24
CA LEU A 34 -4.47 10.45 2.61
C LEU A 34 -3.57 11.20 3.60
N VAL A 35 -2.39 11.61 3.17
CA VAL A 35 -1.45 12.36 4.02
C VAL A 35 -2.02 13.73 4.41
N TRP A 36 -2.69 14.43 3.50
CA TRP A 36 -3.26 15.75 3.78
C TRP A 36 -4.22 15.76 4.98
N PRO A 37 -5.30 14.98 5.02
CA PRO A 37 -6.19 14.97 6.19
C PRO A 37 -5.49 14.44 7.45
N THR A 38 -4.52 13.54 7.30
CA THR A 38 -3.69 13.06 8.42
C THR A 38 -2.87 14.20 9.03
N LEU A 39 -2.24 15.02 8.20
CA LEU A 39 -1.50 16.19 8.66
C LEU A 39 -2.43 17.20 9.35
N TRP A 40 -3.58 17.52 8.78
CA TRP A 40 -4.55 18.42 9.40
C TRP A 40 -4.96 17.92 10.78
N ALA A 41 -5.29 16.65 10.92
CA ALA A 41 -5.64 16.06 12.21
C ALA A 41 -4.49 16.19 13.24
N LEU A 42 -3.24 15.96 12.81
CA LEU A 42 -2.07 16.12 13.66
C LEU A 42 -1.86 17.55 14.13
N PHE A 43 -1.96 18.53 13.22
CA PHE A 43 -1.80 19.94 13.58
C PHE A 43 -2.91 20.43 14.52
N VAL A 44 -4.15 20.00 14.29
CA VAL A 44 -5.29 20.34 15.17
C VAL A 44 -5.09 19.69 16.55
N ALA A 45 -4.74 18.40 16.61
CA ALA A 45 -4.54 17.69 17.87
C ALA A 45 -3.36 18.23 18.69
N SER A 46 -2.34 18.78 18.02
CA SER A 46 -1.15 19.35 18.65
C SER A 46 -1.31 20.83 19.02
N HIS A 47 -2.45 21.45 18.70
CA HIS A 47 -2.67 22.90 18.88
C HIS A 47 -1.54 23.76 18.28
N GLY A 48 -0.94 23.32 17.19
CA GLY A 48 0.18 23.94 16.51
C GLY A 48 1.09 22.92 15.84
N TRP A 49 2.39 23.06 15.97
CA TRP A 49 3.34 22.14 15.32
C TRP A 49 3.36 20.77 16.01
N PRO A 50 3.09 19.67 15.30
CA PRO A 50 3.08 18.33 15.90
C PRO A 50 4.49 17.89 16.30
N PRO A 51 4.64 17.08 17.38
CA PRO A 51 5.92 16.48 17.72
C PRO A 51 6.48 15.62 16.59
N ALA A 52 7.81 15.51 16.51
CA ALA A 52 8.48 14.85 15.39
C ALA A 52 8.09 13.38 15.22
N TYR A 53 7.96 12.63 16.33
CA TYR A 53 7.60 11.21 16.26
C TYR A 53 6.18 10.97 15.73
N PRO A 54 5.11 11.58 16.27
CA PRO A 54 3.77 11.49 15.68
C PRO A 54 3.76 11.86 14.18
N LEU A 55 4.42 12.95 13.81
CA LEU A 55 4.49 13.36 12.41
C LEU A 55 5.11 12.28 11.53
N PHE A 56 6.26 11.73 11.93
CA PHE A 56 6.92 10.63 11.23
C PHE A 56 6.05 9.37 11.19
N ALA A 57 5.53 8.94 12.34
CA ALA A 57 4.77 7.70 12.46
C ALA A 57 3.49 7.71 11.61
N PHE A 58 2.73 8.81 11.63
CA PHE A 58 1.50 8.91 10.85
C PHE A 58 1.76 9.08 9.36
N CYS A 59 2.79 9.85 8.96
CA CYS A 59 3.15 9.97 7.55
C CYS A 59 3.63 8.63 6.97
N LEU A 60 4.58 7.96 7.64
CA LEU A 60 5.08 6.66 7.20
C LEU A 60 3.99 5.59 7.26
N GLY A 61 3.21 5.56 8.34
CA GLY A 61 2.07 4.66 8.50
C GLY A 61 1.06 4.81 7.36
N THR A 62 0.74 6.04 6.95
CA THR A 62 -0.13 6.32 5.81
C THR A 62 0.43 5.73 4.51
N VAL A 63 1.73 5.89 4.25
CA VAL A 63 2.39 5.32 3.06
C VAL A 63 2.32 3.79 3.07
N LEU A 64 2.66 3.17 4.21
CA LEU A 64 2.66 1.71 4.36
C LEU A 64 1.25 1.13 4.21
N MET A 65 0.27 1.68 4.93
CA MET A 65 -1.11 1.18 4.92
C MET A 65 -1.81 1.47 3.59
N ARG A 66 -1.53 2.60 2.94
CA ARG A 66 -2.01 2.88 1.58
C ARG A 66 -1.47 1.86 0.58
N SER A 67 -0.19 1.54 0.67
CA SER A 67 0.48 0.54 -0.17
C SER A 67 -0.07 -0.86 0.08
N ALA A 68 -0.25 -1.25 1.34
CA ALA A 68 -0.89 -2.51 1.73
C ALA A 68 -2.32 -2.61 1.18
N GLY A 69 -3.11 -1.54 1.33
CA GLY A 69 -4.48 -1.47 0.79
C GLY A 69 -4.52 -1.63 -0.73
N CYS A 70 -3.53 -1.11 -1.48
CA CYS A 70 -3.46 -1.35 -2.92
C CYS A 70 -3.24 -2.83 -3.24
N ALA A 71 -2.32 -3.50 -2.54
CA ALA A 71 -2.00 -4.90 -2.78
C ALA A 71 -3.21 -5.82 -2.52
N ILE A 72 -3.90 -5.64 -1.39
CA ILE A 72 -5.08 -6.46 -1.07
C ILE A 72 -6.29 -6.15 -1.97
N ASN A 73 -6.44 -4.89 -2.40
CA ASN A 73 -7.48 -4.52 -3.36
C ASN A 73 -7.23 -5.15 -4.74
N ASP A 74 -6.00 -5.12 -5.24
CA ASP A 74 -5.66 -5.76 -6.51
C ASP A 74 -5.80 -7.30 -6.43
N PHE A 75 -5.57 -7.89 -5.25
CA PHE A 75 -5.84 -9.31 -5.00
C PHE A 75 -7.34 -9.63 -5.07
N ALA A 76 -8.20 -8.82 -4.46
CA ALA A 76 -9.65 -9.01 -4.48
C ALA A 76 -10.23 -8.85 -5.89
N ASP A 77 -9.72 -7.87 -6.65
CA ASP A 77 -10.22 -7.53 -7.98
C ASP A 77 -9.57 -8.34 -9.12
N ARG A 78 -8.61 -9.23 -8.84
CA ARG A 78 -7.75 -9.91 -9.83
C ARG A 78 -8.50 -10.59 -10.97
N ASP A 79 -9.67 -11.13 -10.68
CA ASP A 79 -10.48 -11.88 -11.65
C ASP A 79 -11.27 -10.96 -12.59
N PHE A 80 -11.51 -9.70 -12.17
CA PHE A 80 -12.24 -8.68 -12.93
C PHE A 80 -11.33 -7.68 -13.63
N ASP A 81 -10.15 -7.41 -13.06
CA ASP A 81 -9.21 -6.38 -13.56
C ASP A 81 -8.73 -6.65 -14.99
N GLY A 82 -8.70 -7.90 -15.41
CA GLY A 82 -8.29 -8.31 -16.76
C GLY A 82 -9.30 -7.91 -17.86
N GLU A 83 -10.56 -7.68 -17.50
CA GLU A 83 -11.64 -7.33 -18.42
C GLU A 83 -11.81 -5.82 -18.59
N VAL A 84 -11.13 -5.02 -17.78
CA VAL A 84 -11.27 -3.56 -17.75
C VAL A 84 -10.02 -2.89 -18.31
N ALA A 85 -10.16 -2.12 -19.38
CA ALA A 85 -9.05 -1.45 -20.09
C ALA A 85 -8.13 -0.61 -19.17
N ARG A 86 -8.68 -0.03 -18.08
CA ARG A 86 -7.92 0.78 -17.12
C ARG A 86 -7.03 -0.07 -16.19
N THR A 87 -7.36 -1.33 -15.98
CA THR A 87 -6.75 -2.20 -14.95
C THR A 87 -6.07 -3.43 -15.51
N VAL A 88 -6.24 -3.73 -16.81
CA VAL A 88 -5.63 -4.88 -17.50
C VAL A 88 -4.11 -4.93 -17.34
N ASP A 89 -3.44 -3.79 -17.19
CA ASP A 89 -1.99 -3.69 -17.01
C ASP A 89 -1.49 -3.90 -15.56
N ARG A 90 -2.40 -4.17 -14.61
CA ARG A 90 -1.99 -4.46 -13.23
C ARG A 90 -1.21 -5.78 -13.16
N PRO A 91 -0.18 -5.87 -12.30
CA PRO A 91 0.67 -7.06 -12.22
C PRO A 91 -0.10 -8.38 -11.97
N LEU A 92 -1.16 -8.34 -11.15
CA LEU A 92 -2.02 -9.52 -10.90
C LEU A 92 -2.94 -9.85 -12.07
N ALA A 93 -3.55 -8.86 -12.72
CA ALA A 93 -4.40 -9.04 -13.89
C ALA A 93 -3.61 -9.68 -15.04
N ARG A 94 -2.35 -9.26 -15.23
CA ARG A 94 -1.42 -9.81 -16.21
C ARG A 94 -0.77 -11.14 -15.79
N LYS A 95 -1.09 -11.66 -14.60
CA LYS A 95 -0.45 -12.87 -14.03
C LYS A 95 1.09 -12.79 -13.94
N ALA A 96 1.63 -11.56 -13.86
CA ALA A 96 3.07 -11.31 -13.75
C ALA A 96 3.62 -11.60 -12.32
N ILE A 97 2.74 -11.61 -11.31
CA ILE A 97 3.01 -12.02 -9.94
C ILE A 97 1.91 -12.99 -9.47
N ALA A 98 2.24 -13.85 -8.52
CA ALA A 98 1.28 -14.79 -7.96
C ALA A 98 0.32 -14.08 -6.97
N PRO A 99 -0.95 -14.51 -6.85
CA PRO A 99 -1.91 -13.91 -5.91
C PRO A 99 -1.44 -13.89 -4.46
N TRP A 100 -0.76 -14.95 -4.01
CA TRP A 100 -0.22 -15.03 -2.65
C TRP A 100 0.85 -13.97 -2.36
N GLU A 101 1.60 -13.51 -3.39
CA GLU A 101 2.59 -12.44 -3.25
C GLU A 101 1.93 -11.11 -2.86
N ALA A 102 0.75 -10.80 -3.40
CA ALA A 102 0.00 -9.61 -3.03
C ALA A 102 -0.48 -9.67 -1.57
N VAL A 103 -0.94 -10.84 -1.12
CA VAL A 103 -1.31 -11.07 0.28
C VAL A 103 -0.08 -10.96 1.19
N ALA A 104 1.05 -11.52 0.79
CA ALA A 104 2.31 -11.39 1.52
C ALA A 104 2.75 -9.93 1.65
N VAL A 105 2.68 -9.14 0.58
CA VAL A 105 2.99 -7.70 0.60
C VAL A 105 2.04 -6.96 1.55
N PHE A 106 0.73 -7.24 1.53
CA PHE A 106 -0.23 -6.67 2.46
C PHE A 106 0.16 -6.97 3.92
N VAL A 107 0.44 -8.23 4.24
CA VAL A 107 0.82 -8.65 5.60
C VAL A 107 2.13 -8.00 6.04
N VAL A 108 3.16 -8.04 5.21
CA VAL A 108 4.48 -7.44 5.53
C VAL A 108 4.36 -5.95 5.78
N LEU A 109 3.67 -5.20 4.92
CA LEU A 109 3.52 -3.76 5.10
C LEU A 109 2.68 -3.42 6.33
N SER A 110 1.64 -4.21 6.64
CA SER A 110 0.84 -4.05 7.86
C SER A 110 1.67 -4.33 9.11
N LEU A 111 2.49 -5.39 9.11
CA LEU A 111 3.40 -5.70 10.21
C LEU A 111 4.49 -4.63 10.40
N LEU A 112 4.99 -4.02 9.32
CA LEU A 112 5.93 -2.91 9.41
C LEU A 112 5.28 -1.63 9.96
N ALA A 113 3.98 -1.45 9.78
CA ALA A 113 3.25 -0.32 10.33
C ALA A 113 2.95 -0.46 11.85
N LEU A 114 2.84 -1.68 12.37
CA LEU A 114 2.50 -1.94 13.78
C LEU A 114 3.45 -1.26 14.79
N PRO A 115 4.78 -1.36 14.66
CA PRO A 115 5.69 -0.72 15.61
C PRO A 115 5.52 0.79 15.73
N LEU A 116 5.02 1.44 14.68
CA LEU A 116 4.82 2.89 14.67
C LEU A 116 3.75 3.34 15.66
N VAL A 117 2.80 2.47 16.02
CA VAL A 117 1.69 2.82 16.91
C VAL A 117 1.97 2.47 18.38
N PHE A 118 3.01 1.71 18.70
CA PHE A 118 3.30 1.28 20.09
C PHE A 118 3.45 2.44 21.08
N PRO A 119 4.12 3.57 20.78
CA PRO A 119 4.27 4.67 21.73
C PRO A 119 2.98 5.43 22.06
N PHE A 120 1.90 5.23 21.29
CA PHE A 120 0.65 5.99 21.47
C PHE A 120 -0.34 5.38 22.47
N GLY A 121 -0.06 4.18 22.99
CA GLY A 121 -0.88 3.54 24.00
C GLY A 121 -2.06 2.71 23.46
N PRO A 122 -2.77 2.01 24.39
CA PRO A 122 -3.73 0.95 24.04
C PRO A 122 -4.91 1.39 23.18
N LEU A 123 -5.39 2.62 23.37
CA LEU A 123 -6.49 3.16 22.57
C LEU A 123 -6.12 3.23 21.08
N VAL A 124 -4.92 3.77 20.78
CA VAL A 124 -4.45 3.89 19.40
C VAL A 124 -4.18 2.52 18.80
N TRP A 125 -3.67 1.55 19.60
CA TRP A 125 -3.51 0.17 19.14
C TRP A 125 -4.83 -0.46 18.74
N GLY A 126 -5.86 -0.32 19.58
CA GLY A 126 -7.20 -0.83 19.27
C GLY A 126 -7.76 -0.22 17.99
N LEU A 127 -7.65 1.10 17.84
CA LEU A 127 -8.10 1.81 16.63
C LEU A 127 -7.31 1.38 15.38
N ALA A 128 -5.98 1.18 15.50
CA ALA A 128 -5.15 0.71 14.40
C ALA A 128 -5.53 -0.71 13.94
N VAL A 129 -5.80 -1.62 14.87
CA VAL A 129 -6.27 -2.97 14.55
C VAL A 129 -7.62 -2.94 13.85
N VAL A 130 -8.59 -2.18 14.38
CA VAL A 130 -9.91 -2.02 13.75
C VAL A 130 -9.77 -1.44 12.34
N ALA A 131 -8.95 -0.39 12.17
CA ALA A 131 -8.70 0.22 10.87
C ALA A 131 -8.06 -0.77 9.88
N ALA A 132 -7.10 -1.59 10.34
CA ALA A 132 -6.45 -2.60 9.51
C ALA A 132 -7.43 -3.70 9.06
N VAL A 133 -8.29 -4.16 9.96
CA VAL A 133 -9.34 -5.14 9.65
C VAL A 133 -10.33 -4.58 8.63
N LEU A 134 -10.80 -3.34 8.83
CA LEU A 134 -11.71 -2.67 7.90
C LEU A 134 -11.07 -2.46 6.52
N ALA A 135 -9.81 -1.99 6.50
CA ALA A 135 -9.08 -1.78 5.25
C ALA A 135 -8.82 -3.09 4.48
N GLY A 136 -8.53 -4.19 5.21
CA GLY A 136 -8.32 -5.51 4.61
C GLY A 136 -9.59 -6.19 4.14
N SER A 137 -10.73 -5.96 4.82
CA SER A 137 -12.02 -6.55 4.47
C SER A 137 -12.77 -5.78 3.38
N TYR A 138 -12.63 -4.45 3.34
CA TYR A 138 -13.37 -3.58 2.41
C TYR A 138 -13.38 -4.06 0.94
N PRO A 139 -12.25 -4.49 0.34
CA PRO A 139 -12.25 -4.91 -1.06
C PRO A 139 -13.16 -6.12 -1.37
N PHE A 140 -13.51 -6.91 -0.36
CA PHE A 140 -14.35 -8.11 -0.52
C PHE A 140 -15.84 -7.84 -0.36
N PHE A 141 -16.22 -6.62 0.03
CA PHE A 141 -17.62 -6.21 0.21
C PHE A 141 -18.14 -5.22 -0.84
N LYS A 142 -17.32 -4.87 -1.82
CA LYS A 142 -17.71 -3.93 -2.89
C LYS A 142 -18.19 -4.64 -4.16
#